data_513b116819725b08deaba4e2ef87fa18
#
_entry.id   513b116819725b08deaba4e2ef87fa18
#
_cell.length_a   1.000
_cell.length_b   1.000
_cell.length_c   1.000
_cell.angle_alpha   90.00
_cell.angle_beta   90.00
_cell.angle_gamma   90.00
#
_symmetry.space_group_name_H-M   'P 1'
#
loop_
_entity.id
_entity.type
_entity.pdbx_description
1 polymer ?
#
loop_
_entity_poly.entity_id
_entity_poly.type
_entity_poly.pdbx_seq_one_letter_code
_entity_poly.pdbx_strand_id
1 'polypeptide(L)'
;MNTRMIARSLGLILLCLAVLLLLPLIAGLYYGESVLGFIVTIALSAAAAFVLTRFKPQSTDISAREGFVIVGMGWILLSAIGALPFVISGDIPNFIDALFETASGLTTTGATIMTDIEAMSRGGMFWRMFTHWIGGMGVLVFIMAVMPMNGAHSMHLMRAEVPGPTVGKLVPRVRQTARILYLIYFALTIIEAVLLRFGGMSNYDALLHAFATAGTGGFSTRAASIAAFDSVYIEMVIAVFMLIFSVNFNLYYLILLGRIRDVLRDGELRCYLGIVAFATVTIGINIADQYGGFIKALRYSFFNVLTISSTSGFGTADFTLWPQYSQSLIVVLMLIGAMAGSTGGGIKLSRVMIFIKTTACDFMKIVSPRTVKRVAINGQRIDRDTVRAVYVFCALYALVLVTGTLLVSFDGYDMTTNFTAVISCLSNIGPGLGLVGPAGGFAIFSPVSKLIFTFIMLAGRLEFYPLLALFVLSFWKK
;
A
#
# COMPACT_ATOMS: atom_id res chain seq x y z
N MET A 1 -25.05 12.54 12.95
CA MET A 1 -24.37 11.80 11.87
C MET A 1 -25.37 11.62 10.72
N ASN A 2 -24.99 11.98 9.51
CA ASN A 2 -25.84 11.90 8.32
C ASN A 2 -25.74 10.49 7.69
N THR A 3 -26.52 9.54 8.24
CA THR A 3 -26.50 8.14 7.77
C THR A 3 -26.91 7.98 6.31
N ARG A 4 -27.80 8.87 5.80
CA ARG A 4 -28.19 8.85 4.39
C ARG A 4 -27.04 9.26 3.46
N MET A 5 -26.21 10.20 3.90
CA MET A 5 -25.01 10.60 3.14
C MET A 5 -23.96 9.50 3.12
N ILE A 6 -23.76 8.82 4.26
CA ILE A 6 -22.87 7.65 4.35
C ILE A 6 -23.35 6.54 3.40
N ALA A 7 -24.63 6.16 3.48
CA ALA A 7 -25.20 5.13 2.61
C ALA A 7 -25.03 5.47 1.13
N ARG A 8 -25.33 6.72 0.72
CA ARG A 8 -25.15 7.16 -0.65
C ARG A 8 -23.69 7.09 -1.09
N SER A 9 -22.74 7.50 -0.24
CA SER A 9 -21.31 7.45 -0.54
C SER A 9 -20.82 6.01 -0.72
N LEU A 10 -21.25 5.08 0.15
CA LEU A 10 -20.96 3.66 0.03
C LEU A 10 -21.57 3.07 -1.24
N GLY A 11 -22.80 3.48 -1.62
CA GLY A 11 -23.42 3.09 -2.88
C GLY A 11 -22.59 3.54 -4.11
N LEU A 12 -22.03 4.76 -4.08
CA LEU A 12 -21.16 5.25 -5.16
C LEU A 12 -19.84 4.48 -5.22
N ILE A 13 -19.28 4.07 -4.09
CA ILE A 13 -18.08 3.22 -4.01
C ILE A 13 -18.37 1.86 -4.67
N LEU A 14 -19.52 1.24 -4.37
CA LEU A 14 -19.92 -0.04 -4.97
C LEU A 14 -20.21 0.08 -6.46
N LEU A 15 -20.79 1.18 -6.92
CA LEU A 15 -20.98 1.45 -8.35
C LEU A 15 -19.63 1.55 -9.07
N CYS A 16 -18.66 2.22 -8.45
CA CYS A 16 -17.30 2.30 -8.98
C CYS A 16 -16.67 0.90 -9.06
N LEU A 17 -16.81 0.06 -8.02
CA LEU A 17 -16.34 -1.33 -8.04
C LEU A 17 -16.96 -2.11 -9.22
N ALA A 18 -18.27 -1.99 -9.43
CA ALA A 18 -18.96 -2.65 -10.54
C ALA A 18 -18.38 -2.25 -11.91
N VAL A 19 -18.04 -0.97 -12.10
CA VAL A 19 -17.38 -0.49 -13.33
C VAL A 19 -15.95 -1.03 -13.46
N LEU A 20 -15.17 -1.05 -12.37
CA LEU A 20 -13.80 -1.55 -12.39
C LEU A 20 -13.73 -3.04 -12.69
N LEU A 21 -14.72 -3.84 -12.23
CA LEU A 21 -14.81 -5.28 -12.51
C LEU A 21 -15.11 -5.60 -13.99
N LEU A 22 -15.48 -4.62 -14.82
CA LEU A 22 -15.64 -4.83 -16.27
C LEU A 22 -14.30 -5.15 -16.95
N LEU A 23 -13.17 -4.62 -16.45
CA LEU A 23 -11.86 -4.90 -17.05
C LEU A 23 -11.43 -6.36 -16.90
N PRO A 24 -11.42 -6.97 -15.68
CA PRO A 24 -11.12 -8.38 -15.54
C PRO A 24 -12.16 -9.30 -16.21
N LEU A 25 -13.44 -8.88 -16.27
CA LEU A 25 -14.47 -9.59 -17.05
C LEU A 25 -14.10 -9.65 -18.53
N ILE A 26 -13.69 -8.52 -19.14
CA ILE A 26 -13.25 -8.46 -20.53
C ILE A 26 -12.00 -9.34 -20.73
N ALA A 27 -11.05 -9.33 -19.78
CA ALA A 27 -9.88 -10.18 -19.83
C ALA A 27 -10.28 -11.67 -19.81
N GLY A 28 -11.16 -12.11 -18.91
CA GLY A 28 -11.67 -13.50 -18.87
C GLY A 28 -12.36 -13.91 -20.17
N LEU A 29 -13.22 -13.04 -20.73
CA LEU A 29 -13.86 -13.28 -22.03
C LEU A 29 -12.85 -13.42 -23.17
N TYR A 30 -11.82 -12.58 -23.20
CA TYR A 30 -10.77 -12.64 -24.22
C TYR A 30 -10.02 -13.98 -24.21
N TYR A 31 -9.80 -14.57 -23.04
CA TYR A 31 -9.14 -15.87 -22.88
C TYR A 31 -10.12 -17.06 -22.92
N GLY A 32 -11.43 -16.82 -23.10
CA GLY A 32 -12.44 -17.89 -23.18
C GLY A 32 -12.76 -18.59 -21.87
N GLU A 33 -12.49 -17.92 -20.74
CA GLU A 33 -12.71 -18.44 -19.41
C GLU A 33 -14.13 -18.15 -18.89
N SER A 34 -14.54 -18.85 -17.82
CA SER A 34 -15.81 -18.58 -17.15
C SER A 34 -15.76 -17.21 -16.46
N VAL A 35 -16.67 -16.33 -16.83
CA VAL A 35 -16.78 -14.97 -16.24
C VAL A 35 -17.96 -14.82 -15.29
N LEU A 36 -18.60 -15.95 -14.90
CA LEU A 36 -19.79 -15.94 -14.04
C LEU A 36 -19.54 -15.21 -12.73
N GLY A 37 -18.37 -15.40 -12.10
CA GLY A 37 -17.98 -14.73 -10.86
C GLY A 37 -18.00 -13.20 -11.00
N PHE A 38 -17.49 -12.67 -12.10
CA PHE A 38 -17.51 -11.23 -12.38
C PHE A 38 -18.93 -10.71 -12.65
N ILE A 39 -19.73 -11.40 -13.49
CA ILE A 39 -21.09 -11.00 -13.81
C ILE A 39 -21.95 -10.92 -12.55
N VAL A 40 -21.92 -11.95 -11.71
CA VAL A 40 -22.70 -12.00 -10.47
C VAL A 40 -22.25 -10.89 -9.51
N THR A 41 -20.95 -10.67 -9.34
CA THR A 41 -20.43 -9.63 -8.45
C THR A 41 -20.76 -8.23 -8.96
N ILE A 42 -20.70 -7.97 -10.26
CA ILE A 42 -21.13 -6.72 -10.88
C ILE A 42 -22.63 -6.47 -10.63
N ALA A 43 -23.46 -7.48 -10.84
CA ALA A 43 -24.90 -7.38 -10.60
C ALA A 43 -25.23 -7.09 -9.13
N LEU A 44 -24.59 -7.79 -8.19
CA LEU A 44 -24.75 -7.56 -6.75
C LEU A 44 -24.28 -6.17 -6.35
N SER A 45 -23.11 -5.73 -6.82
CA SER A 45 -22.57 -4.40 -6.56
C SER A 45 -23.47 -3.29 -7.10
N ALA A 46 -23.97 -3.45 -8.34
CA ALA A 46 -24.88 -2.49 -8.95
C ALA A 46 -26.24 -2.45 -8.24
N ALA A 47 -26.79 -3.58 -7.84
CA ALA A 47 -28.05 -3.67 -7.08
C ALA A 47 -27.90 -2.99 -5.71
N ALA A 48 -26.83 -3.30 -4.96
CA ALA A 48 -26.54 -2.66 -3.68
C ALA A 48 -26.32 -1.14 -3.85
N ALA A 49 -25.58 -0.72 -4.88
CA ALA A 49 -25.37 0.68 -5.22
C ALA A 49 -26.71 1.38 -5.52
N PHE A 50 -27.59 0.77 -6.28
CA PHE A 50 -28.91 1.31 -6.61
C PHE A 50 -29.75 1.53 -5.34
N VAL A 51 -29.81 0.55 -4.44
CA VAL A 51 -30.53 0.67 -3.17
C VAL A 51 -29.97 1.78 -2.31
N LEU A 52 -28.62 1.78 -2.11
CA LEU A 52 -27.96 2.75 -1.24
C LEU A 52 -28.01 4.18 -1.77
N THR A 53 -27.97 4.40 -3.08
CA THR A 53 -28.05 5.74 -3.69
C THR A 53 -29.44 6.33 -3.69
N ARG A 54 -30.51 5.54 -3.45
CA ARG A 54 -31.89 6.04 -3.29
C ARG A 54 -32.06 6.90 -2.03
N PHE A 55 -31.22 6.75 -1.04
CA PHE A 55 -31.25 7.57 0.18
C PHE A 55 -30.75 8.99 -0.15
N LYS A 56 -31.70 9.91 -0.44
CA LYS A 56 -31.36 11.32 -0.68
C LYS A 56 -30.91 11.97 0.63
N PRO A 57 -29.67 12.50 0.72
CA PRO A 57 -29.20 13.19 1.93
C PRO A 57 -29.91 14.53 2.08
N GLN A 58 -30.17 14.95 3.32
CA GLN A 58 -30.74 16.26 3.64
C GLN A 58 -29.70 17.39 3.48
N SER A 59 -28.42 17.08 3.69
CA SER A 59 -27.28 17.96 3.45
C SER A 59 -26.19 17.17 2.73
N THR A 60 -25.49 17.81 1.84
CA THR A 60 -24.31 17.25 1.16
C THR A 60 -23.03 17.44 1.97
N ASP A 61 -23.11 18.09 3.15
CA ASP A 61 -21.95 18.33 4.00
C ASP A 61 -21.48 17.03 4.67
N ILE A 62 -20.18 16.74 4.53
CA ILE A 62 -19.51 15.61 5.15
C ILE A 62 -18.59 16.15 6.25
N SER A 63 -18.88 15.80 7.50
CA SER A 63 -17.96 16.06 8.62
C SER A 63 -16.76 15.10 8.59
N ALA A 64 -15.68 15.45 9.29
CA ALA A 64 -14.52 14.56 9.43
C ALA A 64 -14.91 13.18 9.99
N ARG A 65 -15.87 13.16 10.92
CA ARG A 65 -16.41 11.93 11.52
C ARG A 65 -17.08 11.03 10.47
N GLU A 66 -17.91 11.59 9.62
CA GLU A 66 -18.58 10.86 8.54
C GLU A 66 -17.59 10.40 7.48
N GLY A 67 -16.55 11.21 7.20
CA GLY A 67 -15.45 10.84 6.33
C GLY A 67 -14.74 9.57 6.80
N PHE A 68 -14.41 9.46 8.08
CA PHE A 68 -13.77 8.25 8.63
C PHE A 68 -14.67 7.01 8.51
N VAL A 69 -15.98 7.13 8.76
CA VAL A 69 -16.92 6.01 8.59
C VAL A 69 -17.01 5.58 7.13
N ILE A 70 -17.13 6.53 6.19
CA ILE A 70 -17.20 6.21 4.75
C ILE A 70 -15.92 5.50 4.30
N VAL A 71 -14.75 5.98 4.72
CA VAL A 71 -13.45 5.36 4.39
C VAL A 71 -13.37 3.95 4.99
N GLY A 72 -13.52 3.81 6.30
CA GLY A 72 -13.36 2.51 6.98
C GLY A 72 -14.35 1.46 6.46
N MET A 73 -15.65 1.79 6.39
CA MET A 73 -16.66 0.88 5.87
C MET A 73 -16.49 0.62 4.37
N GLY A 74 -16.09 1.63 3.59
CA GLY A 74 -15.84 1.49 2.17
C GLY A 74 -14.76 0.46 1.87
N TRP A 75 -13.64 0.50 2.58
CA TRP A 75 -12.54 -0.46 2.41
C TRP A 75 -12.95 -1.88 2.83
N ILE A 76 -13.70 -2.04 3.94
CA ILE A 76 -14.23 -3.33 4.35
C ILE A 76 -15.18 -3.90 3.28
N LEU A 77 -16.11 -3.08 2.77
CA LEU A 77 -17.07 -3.50 1.73
C LEU A 77 -16.38 -3.84 0.41
N LEU A 78 -15.40 -3.03 -0.02
CA LEU A 78 -14.61 -3.30 -1.23
C LEU A 78 -13.85 -4.63 -1.13
N SER A 79 -13.25 -4.92 0.03
CA SER A 79 -12.55 -6.18 0.27
C SER A 79 -13.51 -7.37 0.27
N ALA A 80 -14.66 -7.25 0.95
CA ALA A 80 -15.62 -8.35 1.05
C ALA A 80 -16.32 -8.65 -0.28
N ILE A 81 -16.76 -7.62 -1.00
CA ILE A 81 -17.45 -7.80 -2.30
C ILE A 81 -16.45 -8.12 -3.41
N GLY A 82 -15.25 -7.50 -3.37
CA GLY A 82 -14.18 -7.80 -4.31
C GLY A 82 -13.59 -9.21 -4.17
N ALA A 83 -13.87 -9.93 -3.07
CA ALA A 83 -13.52 -11.33 -2.88
C ALA A 83 -14.48 -12.29 -3.62
N LEU A 84 -15.72 -11.87 -3.89
CA LEU A 84 -16.74 -12.73 -4.50
C LEU A 84 -16.35 -13.29 -5.87
N PRO A 85 -15.69 -12.55 -6.79
CA PRO A 85 -15.24 -13.13 -8.06
C PRO A 85 -14.41 -14.39 -7.85
N PHE A 86 -13.45 -14.38 -6.91
CA PHE A 86 -12.57 -15.52 -6.63
C PHE A 86 -13.32 -16.73 -6.07
N VAL A 87 -14.31 -16.49 -5.16
CA VAL A 87 -15.12 -17.57 -4.58
C VAL A 87 -16.02 -18.20 -5.61
N ILE A 88 -16.71 -17.37 -6.43
CA ILE A 88 -17.70 -17.86 -7.40
C ILE A 88 -17.01 -18.51 -8.60
N SER A 89 -15.85 -18.01 -9.05
CA SER A 89 -15.06 -18.66 -10.11
C SER A 89 -14.43 -19.98 -9.67
N GLY A 90 -14.25 -20.16 -8.33
CA GLY A 90 -13.52 -21.30 -7.78
C GLY A 90 -12.00 -21.12 -7.74
N ASP A 91 -11.47 -19.97 -8.14
CA ASP A 91 -10.03 -19.66 -8.03
C ASP A 91 -9.55 -19.69 -6.57
N ILE A 92 -10.36 -19.18 -5.63
CA ILE A 92 -10.15 -19.26 -4.18
C ILE A 92 -11.50 -19.60 -3.52
N PRO A 93 -11.82 -20.90 -3.33
CA PRO A 93 -13.15 -21.33 -2.89
C PRO A 93 -13.51 -20.88 -1.47
N ASN A 94 -12.52 -20.73 -0.57
CA ASN A 94 -12.75 -20.30 0.79
C ASN A 94 -12.90 -18.77 0.87
N PHE A 95 -14.03 -18.30 1.41
CA PHE A 95 -14.29 -16.85 1.50
C PHE A 95 -13.27 -16.10 2.38
N ILE A 96 -12.78 -16.70 3.46
CA ILE A 96 -11.77 -16.05 4.34
C ILE A 96 -10.46 -15.87 3.57
N ASP A 97 -10.06 -16.88 2.81
CA ASP A 97 -8.86 -16.82 1.97
C ASP A 97 -9.03 -15.80 0.82
N ALA A 98 -10.18 -15.79 0.16
CA ALA A 98 -10.50 -14.80 -0.87
C ALA A 98 -10.56 -13.37 -0.31
N LEU A 99 -11.08 -13.19 0.90
CA LEU A 99 -11.11 -11.91 1.61
C LEU A 99 -9.70 -11.43 1.94
N PHE A 100 -8.84 -12.33 2.44
CA PHE A 100 -7.44 -12.04 2.72
C PHE A 100 -6.70 -11.59 1.44
N GLU A 101 -6.82 -12.37 0.35
CA GLU A 101 -6.16 -12.08 -0.93
C GLU A 101 -6.63 -10.73 -1.51
N THR A 102 -7.94 -10.47 -1.46
CA THR A 102 -8.52 -9.21 -1.96
C THR A 102 -8.12 -8.02 -1.09
N ALA A 103 -8.14 -8.18 0.24
CA ALA A 103 -7.68 -7.13 1.15
C ALA A 103 -6.18 -6.85 0.96
N SER A 104 -5.36 -7.90 0.82
CA SER A 104 -3.95 -7.79 0.48
C SER A 104 -3.75 -7.05 -0.85
N GLY A 105 -4.56 -7.35 -1.85
CA GLY A 105 -4.56 -6.66 -3.13
C GLY A 105 -4.90 -5.18 -3.00
N LEU A 106 -6.04 -4.85 -2.42
CA LEU A 106 -6.51 -3.47 -2.28
C LEU A 106 -5.62 -2.62 -1.37
N THR A 107 -5.11 -3.19 -0.27
CA THR A 107 -4.18 -2.49 0.63
C THR A 107 -2.75 -2.45 0.09
N THR A 108 -2.53 -3.01 -1.09
CA THR A 108 -1.21 -3.09 -1.74
C THR A 108 -0.16 -3.79 -0.88
N THR A 109 -0.59 -4.81 -0.11
CA THR A 109 0.31 -5.55 0.79
C THR A 109 1.11 -6.60 0.03
N GLY A 110 0.48 -7.35 -0.88
CA GLY A 110 1.15 -8.41 -1.62
C GLY A 110 1.35 -9.73 -0.86
N ALA A 111 0.85 -9.84 0.36
CA ALA A 111 0.77 -11.11 1.08
C ALA A 111 -0.22 -12.04 0.40
N THR A 112 0.13 -13.31 0.16
CA THR A 112 -0.71 -14.26 -0.57
C THR A 112 -0.95 -15.54 0.21
N ILE A 113 -2.17 -16.07 0.06
CA ILE A 113 -2.57 -17.41 0.53
C ILE A 113 -2.47 -18.45 -0.59
N MET A 114 -2.16 -18.02 -1.82
CA MET A 114 -2.08 -18.93 -2.96
C MET A 114 -0.84 -19.81 -2.86
N THR A 115 -1.03 -21.12 -2.98
CA THR A 115 0.05 -22.10 -3.06
C THR A 115 0.45 -22.38 -4.52
N ASP A 116 -0.49 -22.26 -5.44
CA ASP A 116 -0.27 -22.36 -6.88
C ASP A 116 -0.86 -21.11 -7.57
N ILE A 117 0.02 -20.14 -7.82
CA ILE A 117 -0.37 -18.87 -8.42
C ILE A 117 -0.70 -19.04 -9.92
N GLU A 118 -0.03 -19.96 -10.58
CA GLU A 118 -0.12 -20.16 -12.03
C GLU A 118 -1.39 -20.90 -12.45
N ALA A 119 -2.03 -21.61 -11.51
CA ALA A 119 -3.33 -22.27 -11.73
C ALA A 119 -4.52 -21.29 -11.75
N MET A 120 -4.35 -20.04 -11.28
CA MET A 120 -5.42 -19.05 -11.27
C MET A 120 -5.87 -18.68 -12.69
N SER A 121 -7.19 -18.48 -12.87
CA SER A 121 -7.76 -18.00 -14.13
C SER A 121 -7.16 -16.64 -14.56
N ARG A 122 -7.08 -16.38 -15.87
CA ARG A 122 -6.54 -15.11 -16.40
C ARG A 122 -7.39 -13.91 -15.94
N GLY A 123 -8.72 -14.07 -15.91
CA GLY A 123 -9.62 -13.05 -15.38
C GLY A 123 -9.39 -12.80 -13.90
N GLY A 124 -9.26 -13.87 -13.09
CA GLY A 124 -8.92 -13.81 -11.66
C GLY A 124 -7.56 -13.16 -11.40
N MET A 125 -6.53 -13.57 -12.14
CA MET A 125 -5.20 -12.98 -12.05
C MET A 125 -5.20 -11.49 -12.43
N PHE A 126 -5.95 -11.12 -13.48
CA PHE A 126 -6.10 -9.70 -13.82
C PHE A 126 -6.72 -8.91 -12.67
N TRP A 127 -7.81 -9.41 -12.07
CA TRP A 127 -8.44 -8.77 -10.92
C TRP A 127 -7.48 -8.65 -9.74
N ARG A 128 -6.78 -9.72 -9.40
CA ARG A 128 -5.79 -9.77 -8.34
C ARG A 128 -4.73 -8.68 -8.48
N MET A 129 -4.11 -8.56 -9.64
CA MET A 129 -3.06 -7.56 -9.91
C MET A 129 -3.65 -6.13 -10.02
N PHE A 130 -4.85 -6.01 -10.59
CA PHE A 130 -5.51 -4.72 -10.75
C PHE A 130 -5.96 -4.10 -9.41
N THR A 131 -6.26 -4.93 -8.40
CA THR A 131 -6.53 -4.43 -7.05
C THR A 131 -5.35 -3.62 -6.49
N HIS A 132 -4.09 -3.97 -6.78
CA HIS A 132 -2.93 -3.18 -6.42
C HIS A 132 -2.93 -1.80 -7.08
N TRP A 133 -3.24 -1.75 -8.35
CA TRP A 133 -3.28 -0.48 -9.08
C TRP A 133 -4.36 0.45 -8.54
N ILE A 134 -5.54 -0.08 -8.24
CA ILE A 134 -6.64 0.67 -7.63
C ILE A 134 -6.25 1.13 -6.22
N GLY A 135 -5.66 0.25 -5.42
CA GLY A 135 -5.27 0.51 -4.03
C GLY A 135 -4.12 1.50 -3.90
N GLY A 136 -3.18 1.55 -4.85
CA GLY A 136 -1.96 2.35 -4.79
C GLY A 136 -2.21 3.84 -4.63
N MET A 137 -3.09 4.41 -5.42
CA MET A 137 -3.48 5.84 -5.31
C MET A 137 -4.67 6.09 -4.40
N GLY A 138 -5.26 5.03 -3.82
CA GLY A 138 -6.44 5.10 -2.97
C GLY A 138 -7.75 5.19 -3.77
N VAL A 139 -8.70 4.32 -3.41
CA VAL A 139 -9.99 4.19 -4.11
C VAL A 139 -10.81 5.47 -4.01
N LEU A 140 -10.80 6.13 -2.86
CA LEU A 140 -11.60 7.36 -2.65
C LEU A 140 -10.99 8.57 -3.35
N VAL A 141 -9.66 8.65 -3.47
CA VAL A 141 -9.01 9.67 -4.28
C VAL A 141 -9.37 9.50 -5.75
N PHE A 142 -9.46 8.24 -6.23
CA PHE A 142 -9.97 7.93 -7.57
C PHE A 142 -11.41 8.42 -7.75
N ILE A 143 -12.30 8.08 -6.82
CA ILE A 143 -13.70 8.52 -6.87
C ILE A 143 -13.81 10.06 -6.89
N MET A 144 -13.00 10.76 -6.07
CA MET A 144 -12.97 12.22 -6.06
C MET A 144 -12.44 12.83 -7.35
N ALA A 145 -11.51 12.18 -8.03
CA ALA A 145 -10.99 12.64 -9.32
C ALA A 145 -12.02 12.54 -10.43
N VAL A 146 -12.85 11.49 -10.42
CA VAL A 146 -13.83 11.15 -11.46
C VAL A 146 -15.19 11.80 -11.19
N MET A 147 -15.71 11.74 -9.95
CA MET A 147 -17.06 12.20 -9.63
C MET A 147 -17.10 13.69 -9.27
N PRO A 148 -18.21 14.41 -9.61
CA PRO A 148 -18.40 15.81 -9.25
C PRO A 148 -18.82 15.93 -7.77
N MET A 149 -17.86 15.90 -6.86
CA MET A 149 -18.07 16.23 -5.45
C MET A 149 -17.67 17.69 -5.23
N ASN A 150 -18.60 18.53 -4.77
CA ASN A 150 -18.38 19.96 -4.60
C ASN A 150 -17.96 20.33 -3.16
N GLY A 151 -17.00 21.25 -3.01
CA GLY A 151 -16.73 22.01 -1.79
C GLY A 151 -15.67 21.44 -0.84
N ALA A 152 -15.64 21.97 0.39
CA ALA A 152 -14.70 21.61 1.46
C ALA A 152 -14.77 20.12 1.87
N HIS A 153 -15.80 19.42 1.46
CA HIS A 153 -16.11 18.03 1.82
C HIS A 153 -15.12 17.02 1.23
N SER A 154 -14.64 17.24 0.01
CA SER A 154 -13.63 16.41 -0.62
C SER A 154 -12.29 16.44 0.12
N MET A 155 -12.02 17.52 0.87
CA MET A 155 -10.78 17.65 1.65
C MET A 155 -10.75 16.73 2.87
N HIS A 156 -11.89 16.49 3.52
CA HIS A 156 -11.96 15.57 4.68
C HIS A 156 -11.77 14.11 4.26
N LEU A 157 -12.35 13.71 3.11
CA LEU A 157 -12.14 12.37 2.56
C LEU A 157 -10.69 12.16 2.11
N MET A 158 -10.11 13.13 1.42
CA MET A 158 -8.72 13.07 0.99
C MET A 158 -7.74 13.01 2.17
N ARG A 159 -8.00 13.78 3.25
CA ARG A 159 -7.19 13.72 4.47
C ARG A 159 -7.32 12.40 5.22
N ALA A 160 -8.46 11.71 5.08
CA ALA A 160 -8.69 10.42 5.72
C ALA A 160 -8.00 9.26 4.98
N GLU A 161 -7.69 9.42 3.69
CA GLU A 161 -7.11 8.36 2.87
C GLU A 161 -5.65 8.61 2.45
N VAL A 162 -5.24 9.87 2.25
CA VAL A 162 -3.86 10.18 1.82
C VAL A 162 -2.91 10.09 3.00
N PRO A 163 -1.98 9.12 3.00
CA PRO A 163 -1.06 8.91 4.11
C PRO A 163 0.00 10.03 4.19
N GLY A 164 0.22 10.52 5.41
CA GLY A 164 1.30 11.45 5.72
C GLY A 164 0.89 12.68 6.55
N PRO A 165 1.85 13.30 7.27
CA PRO A 165 1.57 14.39 8.20
C PRO A 165 1.21 15.74 7.56
N THR A 166 1.44 15.90 6.25
CA THR A 166 1.10 17.14 5.53
C THR A 166 0.57 16.86 4.13
N VAL A 167 -0.67 17.22 3.88
CA VAL A 167 -1.18 17.34 2.51
C VAL A 167 -0.63 18.65 1.94
N GLY A 168 0.32 18.57 1.01
CA GLY A 168 0.93 19.74 0.39
C GLY A 168 -0.15 20.64 -0.24
N LYS A 169 -0.12 21.95 0.10
CA LYS A 169 -1.01 22.98 -0.48
C LYS A 169 -0.57 23.32 -1.91
N LEU A 170 -0.70 22.37 -2.86
CA LEU A 170 -0.20 22.61 -4.21
C LEU A 170 -1.23 23.28 -5.14
N VAL A 171 -2.52 23.04 -4.91
CA VAL A 171 -3.57 23.58 -5.78
C VAL A 171 -4.79 23.95 -4.93
N PRO A 172 -5.43 25.12 -5.18
CA PRO A 172 -6.61 25.57 -4.44
C PRO A 172 -7.81 24.62 -4.55
N ARG A 173 -7.81 23.72 -5.56
CA ARG A 173 -8.92 22.80 -5.85
C ARG A 173 -8.44 21.35 -5.73
N VAL A 174 -8.84 20.67 -4.66
CA VAL A 174 -8.52 19.26 -4.33
C VAL A 174 -8.73 18.32 -5.53
N ARG A 175 -9.81 18.47 -6.28
CA ARG A 175 -10.13 17.66 -7.46
C ARG A 175 -9.10 17.82 -8.58
N GLN A 176 -8.61 19.02 -8.80
CA GLN A 176 -7.58 19.26 -9.84
C GLN A 176 -6.27 18.64 -9.46
N THR A 177 -5.87 18.72 -8.18
CA THR A 177 -4.68 18.03 -7.66
C THR A 177 -4.81 16.52 -7.85
N ALA A 178 -5.92 15.93 -7.42
CA ALA A 178 -6.15 14.49 -7.58
C ALA A 178 -6.04 14.05 -9.05
N ARG A 179 -6.65 14.79 -9.99
CA ARG A 179 -6.54 14.48 -11.42
C ARG A 179 -5.11 14.48 -11.94
N ILE A 180 -4.32 15.50 -11.58
CA ILE A 180 -2.92 15.61 -12.02
C ILE A 180 -2.11 14.43 -11.47
N LEU A 181 -2.25 14.11 -10.18
CA LEU A 181 -1.55 12.98 -9.57
C LEU A 181 -1.94 11.65 -10.22
N TYR A 182 -3.24 11.44 -10.54
CA TYR A 182 -3.68 10.25 -11.28
C TYR A 182 -3.14 10.18 -12.69
N LEU A 183 -3.04 11.30 -13.40
CA LEU A 183 -2.46 11.34 -14.74
C LEU A 183 -0.96 10.96 -14.70
N ILE A 184 -0.22 11.46 -13.71
CA ILE A 184 1.19 11.09 -13.50
C ILE A 184 1.30 9.58 -13.21
N TYR A 185 0.47 9.08 -12.28
CA TYR A 185 0.43 7.67 -11.91
C TYR A 185 0.14 6.77 -13.12
N PHE A 186 -0.89 7.10 -13.90
CA PHE A 186 -1.26 6.39 -15.11
C PHE A 186 -0.15 6.42 -16.18
N ALA A 187 0.43 7.61 -16.43
CA ALA A 187 1.52 7.75 -17.40
C ALA A 187 2.73 6.91 -17.02
N LEU A 188 3.15 6.93 -15.75
CA LEU A 188 4.26 6.11 -15.26
C LEU A 188 3.97 4.62 -15.38
N THR A 189 2.73 4.17 -15.08
CA THR A 189 2.32 2.78 -15.25
C THR A 189 2.43 2.33 -16.73
N ILE A 190 1.99 3.17 -17.68
CA ILE A 190 2.09 2.84 -19.11
C ILE A 190 3.55 2.79 -19.56
N ILE A 191 4.38 3.74 -19.13
CA ILE A 191 5.81 3.76 -19.47
C ILE A 191 6.47 2.47 -18.97
N GLU A 192 6.20 2.05 -17.73
CA GLU A 192 6.72 0.80 -17.18
C GLU A 192 6.26 -0.41 -17.98
N ALA A 193 4.96 -0.53 -18.27
CA ALA A 193 4.41 -1.65 -19.06
C ALA A 193 5.11 -1.76 -20.43
N VAL A 194 5.34 -0.62 -21.10
CA VAL A 194 6.04 -0.59 -22.40
C VAL A 194 7.50 -1.05 -22.24
N LEU A 195 8.22 -0.58 -21.21
CA LEU A 195 9.60 -1.00 -20.96
C LEU A 195 9.68 -2.49 -20.61
N LEU A 196 8.77 -3.03 -19.80
CA LEU A 196 8.71 -4.46 -19.49
C LEU A 196 8.42 -5.30 -20.73
N ARG A 197 7.57 -4.80 -21.65
CA ARG A 197 7.31 -5.45 -22.94
C ARG A 197 8.58 -5.51 -23.81
N PHE A 198 9.37 -4.45 -23.84
CA PHE A 198 10.68 -4.46 -24.54
C PHE A 198 11.69 -5.42 -23.88
N GLY A 199 11.55 -5.69 -22.56
CA GLY A 199 12.32 -6.69 -21.85
C GLY A 199 11.98 -8.14 -22.16
N GLY A 200 10.95 -8.40 -22.99
CA GLY A 200 10.54 -9.74 -23.40
C GLY A 200 9.34 -10.32 -22.65
N MET A 201 8.73 -9.59 -21.71
CA MET A 201 7.48 -10.01 -21.09
C MET A 201 6.34 -10.09 -22.11
N SER A 202 5.36 -10.97 -21.89
CA SER A 202 4.11 -10.94 -22.65
C SER A 202 3.36 -9.63 -22.41
N ASN A 203 2.48 -9.20 -23.32
CA ASN A 203 1.67 -7.98 -23.10
C ASN A 203 0.85 -8.07 -21.81
N TYR A 204 0.36 -9.27 -21.49
CA TYR A 204 -0.40 -9.54 -20.28
C TYR A 204 0.47 -9.42 -19.03
N ASP A 205 1.62 -10.10 -18.98
CA ASP A 205 2.52 -10.04 -17.82
C ASP A 205 3.08 -8.62 -17.62
N ALA A 206 3.47 -7.92 -18.69
CA ALA A 206 3.99 -6.55 -18.62
C ALA A 206 2.98 -5.57 -18.02
N LEU A 207 1.71 -5.63 -18.46
CA LEU A 207 0.64 -4.79 -17.94
C LEU A 207 0.37 -5.08 -16.46
N LEU A 208 0.26 -6.37 -16.11
CA LEU A 208 -0.07 -6.76 -14.75
C LEU A 208 1.06 -6.45 -13.76
N HIS A 209 2.32 -6.68 -14.13
CA HIS A 209 3.45 -6.29 -13.28
C HIS A 209 3.56 -4.77 -13.14
N ALA A 210 3.28 -4.00 -14.20
CA ALA A 210 3.21 -2.54 -14.06
C ALA A 210 2.08 -2.11 -13.12
N PHE A 211 0.93 -2.78 -13.08
CA PHE A 211 -0.12 -2.52 -12.08
C PHE A 211 0.38 -2.78 -10.65
N ALA A 212 1.04 -3.91 -10.44
CA ALA A 212 1.54 -4.28 -9.12
C ALA A 212 2.71 -3.38 -8.65
N THR A 213 3.61 -2.99 -9.55
CA THR A 213 4.71 -2.07 -9.23
C THR A 213 4.17 -0.68 -8.94
N ALA A 214 3.27 -0.15 -9.77
CA ALA A 214 2.67 1.16 -9.57
C ALA A 214 1.92 1.26 -8.23
N GLY A 215 1.19 0.22 -7.87
CA GLY A 215 0.55 0.10 -6.57
C GLY A 215 1.52 -0.12 -5.41
N THR A 216 2.80 -0.46 -5.68
CA THR A 216 3.75 -0.95 -4.68
C THR A 216 3.24 -2.17 -3.92
N GLY A 217 2.68 -3.17 -4.65
CA GLY A 217 1.95 -4.27 -4.02
C GLY A 217 2.61 -5.64 -4.14
N GLY A 218 3.43 -5.89 -5.18
CA GLY A 218 4.29 -7.07 -5.29
C GLY A 218 3.66 -8.38 -5.71
N PHE A 219 2.36 -8.44 -5.98
CA PHE A 219 1.80 -9.62 -6.61
C PHE A 219 2.46 -9.87 -7.97
N SER A 220 2.61 -11.14 -8.32
CA SER A 220 3.17 -11.58 -9.60
C SER A 220 2.25 -12.62 -10.24
N THR A 221 2.36 -12.79 -11.55
CA THR A 221 1.73 -13.88 -12.31
C THR A 221 2.53 -15.18 -12.21
N ARG A 222 3.68 -15.17 -11.52
CA ARG A 222 4.58 -16.30 -11.34
C ARG A 222 4.85 -16.55 -9.85
N ALA A 223 4.92 -17.83 -9.47
CA ALA A 223 5.22 -18.24 -8.08
C ALA A 223 6.59 -17.74 -7.63
N ALA A 224 7.61 -17.81 -8.50
CA ALA A 224 8.95 -17.30 -8.22
C ALA A 224 9.07 -15.77 -8.40
N SER A 225 7.97 -15.03 -8.51
CA SER A 225 7.93 -13.58 -8.67
C SER A 225 8.80 -13.11 -9.86
N ILE A 226 9.60 -12.05 -9.69
CA ILE A 226 10.43 -11.49 -10.77
C ILE A 226 11.60 -12.41 -11.15
N ALA A 227 12.06 -13.24 -10.21
CA ALA A 227 13.08 -14.25 -10.49
C ALA A 227 12.70 -15.21 -11.63
N ALA A 228 11.40 -15.46 -11.83
CA ALA A 228 10.90 -16.35 -12.89
C ALA A 228 11.22 -15.86 -14.32
N PHE A 229 11.48 -14.58 -14.51
CA PHE A 229 11.77 -14.00 -15.83
C PHE A 229 13.24 -14.07 -16.22
N ASP A 230 14.13 -14.40 -15.30
CA ASP A 230 15.59 -14.55 -15.48
C ASP A 230 16.22 -13.47 -16.39
N SER A 231 15.84 -12.21 -16.18
CA SER A 231 16.26 -11.06 -16.99
C SER A 231 16.70 -9.91 -16.10
N VAL A 232 18.00 -9.59 -16.18
CA VAL A 232 18.58 -8.42 -15.49
C VAL A 232 17.88 -7.12 -15.90
N TYR A 233 17.49 -7.00 -17.17
CA TYR A 233 16.78 -5.82 -17.66
C TYR A 233 15.44 -5.64 -16.96
N ILE A 234 14.62 -6.71 -16.89
CA ILE A 234 13.33 -6.69 -16.22
C ILE A 234 13.50 -6.35 -14.73
N GLU A 235 14.45 -7.00 -14.03
CA GLU A 235 14.76 -6.70 -12.65
C GLU A 235 15.08 -5.21 -12.43
N MET A 236 15.95 -4.65 -13.28
CA MET A 236 16.35 -3.24 -13.15
C MET A 236 15.21 -2.26 -13.47
N VAL A 237 14.39 -2.54 -14.49
CA VAL A 237 13.21 -1.73 -14.79
C VAL A 237 12.28 -1.70 -13.60
N ILE A 238 11.91 -2.86 -13.05
CA ILE A 238 11.03 -2.94 -11.87
C ILE A 238 11.67 -2.24 -10.67
N ALA A 239 12.96 -2.46 -10.39
CA ALA A 239 13.66 -1.81 -9.29
C ALA A 239 13.61 -0.28 -9.39
N VAL A 240 13.87 0.28 -10.57
CA VAL A 240 13.81 1.73 -10.80
C VAL A 240 12.38 2.25 -10.64
N PHE A 241 11.37 1.52 -11.13
CA PHE A 241 9.97 1.94 -10.95
C PHE A 241 9.48 1.79 -9.52
N MET A 242 9.91 0.77 -8.77
CA MET A 242 9.68 0.70 -7.32
C MET A 242 10.22 1.95 -6.60
N LEU A 243 11.43 2.40 -6.97
CA LEU A 243 11.99 3.65 -6.45
C LEU A 243 11.13 4.86 -6.83
N ILE A 244 10.72 4.96 -8.10
CA ILE A 244 9.88 6.05 -8.62
C ILE A 244 8.54 6.10 -7.85
N PHE A 245 7.83 5.00 -7.73
CA PHE A 245 6.53 4.95 -7.05
C PHE A 245 6.63 5.13 -5.52
N SER A 246 7.79 4.93 -4.92
CA SER A 246 8.04 5.20 -3.50
C SER A 246 8.35 6.66 -3.16
N VAL A 247 8.57 7.50 -4.16
CA VAL A 247 8.80 8.93 -4.01
C VAL A 247 7.47 9.70 -3.92
N ASN A 248 7.46 10.81 -3.18
CA ASN A 248 6.30 11.68 -3.05
C ASN A 248 5.84 12.22 -4.42
N PHE A 249 4.60 11.91 -4.80
CA PHE A 249 4.04 12.32 -6.10
C PHE A 249 3.97 13.85 -6.31
N ASN A 250 3.95 14.63 -5.24
CA ASN A 250 4.03 16.09 -5.36
C ASN A 250 5.38 16.56 -5.94
N LEU A 251 6.45 15.78 -5.77
CA LEU A 251 7.76 16.11 -6.36
C LEU A 251 7.71 15.99 -7.89
N TYR A 252 6.98 15.00 -8.43
CA TYR A 252 6.77 14.90 -9.89
C TYR A 252 5.99 16.09 -10.44
N TYR A 253 5.00 16.57 -9.70
CA TYR A 253 4.30 17.80 -10.09
C TYR A 253 5.23 19.01 -10.10
N LEU A 254 6.16 19.13 -9.14
CA LEU A 254 7.18 20.19 -9.16
C LEU A 254 8.15 20.05 -10.34
N ILE A 255 8.50 18.83 -10.75
CA ILE A 255 9.31 18.59 -11.96
C ILE A 255 8.58 19.11 -13.21
N LEU A 256 7.27 18.80 -13.35
CA LEU A 256 6.46 19.29 -14.46
C LEU A 256 6.36 20.82 -14.51
N LEU A 257 6.46 21.49 -13.35
CA LEU A 257 6.52 22.95 -13.23
C LEU A 257 7.93 23.53 -13.47
N GLY A 258 8.92 22.72 -13.83
CA GLY A 258 10.32 23.15 -14.04
C GLY A 258 11.11 23.44 -12.75
N ARG A 259 10.58 23.09 -11.57
CA ARG A 259 11.17 23.38 -10.25
C ARG A 259 12.10 22.26 -9.77
N ILE A 260 12.98 21.75 -10.61
CA ILE A 260 13.87 20.60 -10.31
C ILE A 260 14.79 20.90 -9.11
N ARG A 261 15.25 22.15 -8.94
CA ARG A 261 16.11 22.52 -7.80
C ARG A 261 15.45 22.32 -6.45
N ASP A 262 14.13 22.55 -6.38
CA ASP A 262 13.36 22.33 -5.15
C ASP A 262 13.21 20.84 -4.84
N VAL A 263 13.03 20.02 -5.86
CA VAL A 263 13.00 18.56 -5.74
C VAL A 263 14.33 18.02 -5.22
N LEU A 264 15.45 18.44 -5.81
CA LEU A 264 16.78 18.01 -5.37
C LEU A 264 17.15 18.51 -3.96
N ARG A 265 16.51 19.56 -3.47
CA ARG A 265 16.70 20.09 -2.11
C ARG A 265 15.76 19.49 -1.09
N ASP A 266 14.80 18.67 -1.51
CA ASP A 266 13.88 18.01 -0.58
C ASP A 266 14.62 17.11 0.40
N GLY A 267 14.42 17.34 1.69
CA GLY A 267 15.15 16.64 2.75
C GLY A 267 14.69 15.22 2.93
N GLU A 268 13.39 14.93 2.69
CA GLU A 268 12.87 13.57 2.77
C GLU A 268 13.41 12.71 1.62
N LEU A 269 13.44 13.23 0.39
CA LEU A 269 14.00 12.55 -0.77
C LEU A 269 15.47 12.21 -0.57
N ARG A 270 16.27 13.17 -0.10
CA ARG A 270 17.71 12.92 0.16
C ARG A 270 17.93 11.88 1.23
N CYS A 271 17.15 11.93 2.30
CA CYS A 271 17.21 10.96 3.38
C CYS A 271 16.84 9.56 2.87
N TYR A 272 15.76 9.44 2.07
CA TYR A 272 15.31 8.19 1.48
C TYR A 272 16.39 7.58 0.57
N LEU A 273 16.92 8.35 -0.37
CA LEU A 273 18.00 7.91 -1.26
C LEU A 273 19.26 7.51 -0.48
N GLY A 274 19.59 8.25 0.58
CA GLY A 274 20.70 7.92 1.46
C GLY A 274 20.53 6.59 2.19
N ILE A 275 19.33 6.30 2.71
CA ILE A 275 19.00 5.03 3.37
C ILE A 275 19.08 3.88 2.37
N VAL A 276 18.49 4.03 1.17
CA VAL A 276 18.52 3.02 0.12
C VAL A 276 19.97 2.73 -0.31
N ALA A 277 20.77 3.77 -0.56
CA ALA A 277 22.17 3.60 -0.95
C ALA A 277 23.00 2.93 0.15
N PHE A 278 22.85 3.37 1.40
CA PHE A 278 23.52 2.78 2.57
C PHE A 278 23.17 1.29 2.74
N ALA A 279 21.88 0.97 2.74
CA ALA A 279 21.43 -0.42 2.90
C ALA A 279 21.89 -1.31 1.74
N THR A 280 21.80 -0.81 0.48
CA THR A 280 22.25 -1.54 -0.69
C THR A 280 23.74 -1.88 -0.63
N VAL A 281 24.58 -0.92 -0.27
CA VAL A 281 26.04 -1.14 -0.21
C VAL A 281 26.42 -2.08 0.94
N THR A 282 25.86 -1.87 2.14
CA THR A 282 26.21 -2.67 3.31
C THR A 282 25.72 -4.12 3.22
N ILE A 283 24.50 -4.33 2.71
CA ILE A 283 24.00 -5.69 2.42
C ILE A 283 24.82 -6.30 1.29
N GLY A 284 25.10 -5.56 0.20
CA GLY A 284 25.90 -6.04 -0.93
C GLY A 284 27.29 -6.54 -0.52
N ILE A 285 27.96 -5.83 0.41
CA ILE A 285 29.23 -6.30 0.99
C ILE A 285 29.01 -7.57 1.82
N ASN A 286 27.97 -7.61 2.63
CA ASN A 286 27.71 -8.71 3.56
C ASN A 286 27.33 -10.05 2.88
N ILE A 287 26.74 -9.98 1.66
CA ILE A 287 26.33 -11.16 0.88
C ILE A 287 27.26 -11.45 -0.31
N ALA A 288 28.39 -10.72 -0.47
CA ALA A 288 29.26 -10.83 -1.63
C ALA A 288 29.78 -12.28 -1.86
N ASP A 289 30.15 -12.96 -0.79
CA ASP A 289 30.65 -14.34 -0.86
C ASP A 289 29.58 -15.34 -1.32
N GLN A 290 28.31 -15.13 -0.94
CA GLN A 290 27.20 -16.01 -1.33
C GLN A 290 26.89 -15.93 -2.84
N TYR A 291 27.12 -14.77 -3.46
CA TYR A 291 26.79 -14.52 -4.87
C TYR A 291 27.99 -14.54 -5.81
N GLY A 292 29.17 -14.92 -5.31
CA GLY A 292 30.37 -15.03 -6.12
C GLY A 292 30.95 -13.70 -6.63
N GLY A 293 30.74 -12.63 -5.84
CA GLY A 293 31.34 -11.32 -6.09
C GLY A 293 30.42 -10.12 -5.81
N PHE A 294 31.03 -8.99 -5.51
CA PHE A 294 30.36 -7.77 -5.03
C PHE A 294 29.33 -7.19 -6.04
N ILE A 295 29.64 -7.18 -7.33
CA ILE A 295 28.73 -6.56 -8.35
C ILE A 295 27.42 -7.34 -8.44
N LYS A 296 27.48 -8.68 -8.43
CA LYS A 296 26.30 -9.53 -8.46
C LYS A 296 25.51 -9.41 -7.16
N ALA A 297 26.19 -9.40 -6.03
CA ALA A 297 25.59 -9.16 -4.72
C ALA A 297 24.90 -7.80 -4.62
N LEU A 298 25.54 -6.75 -5.17
CA LEU A 298 24.99 -5.40 -5.21
C LEU A 298 23.68 -5.33 -6.00
N ARG A 299 23.54 -6.08 -7.12
CA ARG A 299 22.30 -6.18 -7.89
C ARG A 299 21.16 -6.77 -7.04
N TYR A 300 21.38 -7.92 -6.41
CA TYR A 300 20.37 -8.55 -5.55
C TYR A 300 20.05 -7.70 -4.32
N SER A 301 21.05 -7.08 -3.70
CA SER A 301 20.87 -6.16 -2.59
C SER A 301 20.03 -4.95 -3.01
N PHE A 302 20.35 -4.30 -4.12
CA PHE A 302 19.61 -3.13 -4.63
C PHE A 302 18.14 -3.44 -4.86
N PHE A 303 17.83 -4.56 -5.54
CA PHE A 303 16.45 -4.98 -5.78
C PHE A 303 15.70 -5.24 -4.46
N ASN A 304 16.29 -6.04 -3.55
CA ASN A 304 15.61 -6.43 -2.31
C ASN A 304 15.51 -5.28 -1.30
N VAL A 305 16.48 -4.35 -1.27
CA VAL A 305 16.36 -3.11 -0.49
C VAL A 305 15.22 -2.24 -1.01
N LEU A 306 15.10 -2.10 -2.34
CA LEU A 306 14.00 -1.33 -2.94
C LEU A 306 12.66 -2.01 -2.72
N THR A 307 12.55 -3.32 -2.89
CA THR A 307 11.30 -4.03 -2.73
C THR A 307 10.75 -3.89 -1.31
N ILE A 308 11.60 -3.85 -0.29
CA ILE A 308 11.19 -3.67 1.12
C ILE A 308 10.97 -2.20 1.45
N SER A 309 11.89 -1.30 1.07
CA SER A 309 11.77 0.13 1.41
C SER A 309 10.64 0.85 0.67
N SER A 310 10.31 0.41 -0.54
CA SER A 310 9.12 0.88 -1.29
C SER A 310 7.83 0.23 -0.82
N THR A 311 7.91 -0.84 -0.01
CA THR A 311 6.80 -1.71 0.39
C THR A 311 6.16 -2.46 -0.79
N SER A 312 6.93 -2.76 -1.85
CA SER A 312 6.40 -3.47 -3.02
C SER A 312 6.33 -4.99 -2.85
N GLY A 313 7.33 -5.61 -2.21
CA GLY A 313 7.27 -7.04 -1.91
C GLY A 313 7.63 -8.01 -3.05
N PHE A 314 8.13 -7.56 -4.20
CA PHE A 314 8.62 -8.46 -5.25
C PHE A 314 9.87 -9.23 -4.82
N GLY A 315 10.04 -10.47 -5.32
CA GLY A 315 11.18 -11.33 -5.01
C GLY A 315 12.09 -11.58 -6.22
N THR A 316 13.41 -11.40 -6.03
CA THR A 316 14.46 -11.88 -6.95
C THR A 316 15.43 -12.81 -6.26
N ALA A 317 15.47 -12.81 -4.94
CA ALA A 317 16.27 -13.68 -4.10
C ALA A 317 15.57 -13.92 -2.76
N ASP A 318 15.86 -15.05 -2.15
CA ASP A 318 15.37 -15.35 -0.79
C ASP A 318 16.32 -14.74 0.25
N PHE A 319 15.95 -13.59 0.77
CA PHE A 319 16.71 -12.90 1.81
C PHE A 319 16.61 -13.56 3.19
N THR A 320 15.77 -14.59 3.37
CA THR A 320 15.75 -15.38 4.61
C THR A 320 17.02 -16.23 4.76
N LEU A 321 17.72 -16.49 3.65
CA LEU A 321 18.99 -17.20 3.61
C LEU A 321 20.21 -16.27 3.76
N TRP A 322 20.02 -14.97 3.87
CA TRP A 322 21.11 -14.01 4.01
C TRP A 322 21.68 -13.99 5.44
N PRO A 323 22.92 -13.49 5.64
CA PRO A 323 23.48 -13.36 6.98
C PRO A 323 22.62 -12.48 7.88
N GLN A 324 22.69 -12.70 9.19
CA GLN A 324 21.86 -12.07 10.22
C GLN A 324 21.85 -10.55 10.15
N TYR A 325 22.99 -9.91 9.84
CA TYR A 325 23.06 -8.45 9.67
C TYR A 325 22.11 -7.97 8.56
N SER A 326 22.14 -8.63 7.41
CA SER A 326 21.29 -8.29 6.26
C SER A 326 19.81 -8.48 6.58
N GLN A 327 19.44 -9.59 7.24
CA GLN A 327 18.06 -9.83 7.70
C GLN A 327 17.59 -8.75 8.69
N SER A 328 18.44 -8.38 9.66
CA SER A 328 18.13 -7.35 10.65
C SER A 328 17.91 -5.98 9.99
N LEU A 329 18.74 -5.63 9.00
CA LEU A 329 18.58 -4.38 8.26
C LEU A 329 17.31 -4.38 7.40
N ILE A 330 16.94 -5.51 6.80
CA ILE A 330 15.66 -5.70 6.12
C ILE A 330 14.48 -5.41 7.06
N VAL A 331 14.49 -5.97 8.29
CA VAL A 331 13.44 -5.70 9.30
C VAL A 331 13.37 -4.21 9.66
N VAL A 332 14.50 -3.53 9.80
CA VAL A 332 14.53 -2.08 10.04
C VAL A 332 13.91 -1.31 8.87
N LEU A 333 14.20 -1.70 7.63
CA LEU A 333 13.58 -1.09 6.45
C LEU A 333 12.08 -1.33 6.37
N MET A 334 11.58 -2.52 6.80
CA MET A 334 10.14 -2.81 6.89
C MET A 334 9.39 -1.84 7.81
N LEU A 335 10.03 -1.36 8.89
CA LEU A 335 9.46 -0.38 9.80
C LEU A 335 9.43 1.03 9.19
N ILE A 336 10.49 1.44 8.50
CA ILE A 336 10.63 2.81 7.99
C ILE A 336 9.60 3.09 6.89
N GLY A 337 9.48 2.21 5.91
CA GLY A 337 8.59 2.37 4.76
C GLY A 337 9.03 3.45 3.77
N ALA A 338 8.12 3.81 2.84
CA ALA A 338 8.36 4.77 1.77
C ALA A 338 8.17 6.23 2.20
N MET A 339 8.35 7.18 1.26
CA MET A 339 8.11 8.61 1.49
C MET A 339 6.61 8.91 1.68
N ALA A 340 6.30 9.94 2.45
CA ALA A 340 4.92 10.44 2.56
C ALA A 340 4.40 10.96 1.21
N GLY A 341 3.13 10.67 0.89
CA GLY A 341 2.55 11.04 -0.40
C GLY A 341 3.04 10.21 -1.59
N SER A 342 3.60 9.02 -1.33
CA SER A 342 3.84 7.94 -2.28
C SER A 342 2.76 6.86 -2.20
N THR A 343 2.80 5.87 -3.08
CA THR A 343 1.90 4.70 -3.05
C THR A 343 2.27 3.69 -1.96
N GLY A 344 3.52 3.69 -1.45
CA GLY A 344 4.00 2.74 -0.46
C GLY A 344 3.32 2.82 0.90
N GLY A 345 3.44 1.79 1.71
CA GLY A 345 2.92 1.65 3.08
C GLY A 345 3.93 2.05 4.19
N GLY A 346 3.81 1.44 5.35
CA GLY A 346 4.70 1.61 6.51
C GLY A 346 4.46 2.89 7.31
N ILE A 347 5.35 3.15 8.28
CA ILE A 347 5.28 4.33 9.16
C ILE A 347 5.42 5.63 8.39
N LYS A 348 6.08 5.60 7.23
CA LYS A 348 6.52 6.71 6.38
C LYS A 348 7.77 7.42 6.91
N LEU A 349 8.73 7.62 6.02
CA LEU A 349 10.02 8.24 6.36
C LEU A 349 9.86 9.62 7.01
N SER A 350 8.92 10.44 6.56
CA SER A 350 8.65 11.75 7.16
C SER A 350 8.33 11.68 8.66
N ARG A 351 7.53 10.68 9.09
CA ARG A 351 7.21 10.48 10.51
C ARG A 351 8.43 10.03 11.29
N VAL A 352 9.23 9.11 10.73
CA VAL A 352 10.50 8.68 11.34
C VAL A 352 11.45 9.87 11.53
N MET A 353 11.57 10.73 10.51
CA MET A 353 12.38 11.96 10.59
C MET A 353 11.85 12.93 11.65
N ILE A 354 10.52 13.14 11.74
CA ILE A 354 9.91 13.99 12.78
C ILE A 354 10.21 13.40 14.16
N PHE A 355 9.98 12.09 14.33
CA PHE A 355 10.19 11.40 15.60
C PHE A 355 11.65 11.55 16.10
N ILE A 356 12.64 11.23 15.25
CA ILE A 356 14.07 11.33 15.60
C ILE A 356 14.45 12.78 15.92
N LYS A 357 14.05 13.76 15.08
CA LYS A 357 14.37 15.18 15.30
C LYS A 357 13.72 15.72 16.57
N THR A 358 12.48 15.32 16.87
CA THR A 358 11.79 15.76 18.10
C THR A 358 12.46 15.18 19.33
N THR A 359 12.74 13.87 19.33
CA THR A 359 13.45 13.20 20.42
C THR A 359 14.82 13.84 20.68
N ALA A 360 15.58 14.14 19.60
CA ALA A 360 16.86 14.85 19.72
C ALA A 360 16.70 16.28 20.29
N CYS A 361 15.65 17.01 19.88
CA CYS A 361 15.36 18.34 20.44
C CYS A 361 14.97 18.28 21.91
N ASP A 362 14.16 17.28 22.30
CA ASP A 362 13.73 17.13 23.70
C ASP A 362 14.90 16.68 24.59
N PHE A 363 15.77 15.77 24.11
CA PHE A 363 17.01 15.44 24.79
C PHE A 363 17.92 16.66 25.00
N MET A 364 18.07 17.50 23.96
CA MET A 364 18.86 18.74 24.10
C MET A 364 18.27 19.72 25.13
N LYS A 365 16.94 19.77 25.30
CA LYS A 365 16.30 20.61 26.34
C LYS A 365 16.60 20.10 27.75
N ILE A 366 16.73 18.78 27.93
CA ILE A 366 17.13 18.20 29.22
C ILE A 366 18.56 18.65 29.57
N VAL A 367 19.47 18.58 28.59
CA VAL A 367 20.89 18.95 28.78
C VAL A 367 21.07 20.47 28.89
N SER A 368 20.28 21.24 28.12
CA SER A 368 20.37 22.71 28.06
C SER A 368 18.96 23.32 28.07
N PRO A 369 18.34 23.53 29.26
CA PRO A 369 16.95 23.96 29.42
C PRO A 369 16.58 25.29 28.75
N ARG A 370 17.57 26.19 28.56
CA ARG A 370 17.37 27.51 27.92
C ARG A 370 17.35 27.43 26.38
N THR A 371 17.62 26.26 25.79
CA THR A 371 17.69 26.12 24.36
C THR A 371 16.28 26.00 23.75
N VAL A 372 15.89 26.94 22.89
CA VAL A 372 14.63 26.93 22.17
C VAL A 372 14.89 26.42 20.75
N LYS A 373 15.10 25.10 20.57
CA LYS A 373 15.13 24.48 19.23
C LYS A 373 13.74 24.00 18.85
N ARG A 374 13.33 24.29 17.63
CA ARG A 374 12.07 23.81 17.04
C ARG A 374 12.37 22.83 15.93
N VAL A 375 11.53 21.80 15.81
CA VAL A 375 11.65 20.81 14.73
C VAL A 375 11.28 21.47 13.41
N ALA A 376 12.11 21.28 12.39
CA ALA A 376 11.85 21.77 11.03
C ALA A 376 12.23 20.70 9.99
N ILE A 377 11.45 20.60 8.92
CA ILE A 377 11.72 19.79 7.71
C ILE A 377 11.62 20.73 6.52
N ASN A 378 12.57 20.67 5.61
CA ASN A 378 12.64 21.53 4.41
C ASN A 378 12.55 23.05 4.75
N GLY A 379 13.12 23.47 5.89
CA GLY A 379 13.07 24.84 6.36
C GLY A 379 11.70 25.26 6.95
N GLN A 380 10.69 24.41 6.90
CA GLN A 380 9.37 24.68 7.47
C GLN A 380 9.28 24.12 8.91
N ARG A 381 8.79 24.96 9.81
CA ARG A 381 8.56 24.56 11.21
C ARG A 381 7.38 23.60 11.29
N ILE A 382 7.55 22.53 12.05
CA ILE A 382 6.49 21.57 12.35
C ILE A 382 5.71 22.07 13.58
N ASP A 383 4.40 22.10 13.49
CA ASP A 383 3.50 22.47 14.59
C ASP A 383 3.45 21.37 15.66
N ARG A 384 3.06 21.72 16.87
CA ARG A 384 3.00 20.78 17.99
C ARG A 384 1.95 19.69 17.79
N ASP A 385 0.85 20.02 17.13
CA ASP A 385 -0.23 19.06 16.89
C ASP A 385 0.21 17.97 15.91
N THR A 386 0.96 18.31 14.87
CA THR A 386 1.58 17.33 13.96
C THR A 386 2.59 16.44 14.70
N VAL A 387 3.44 17.01 15.56
CA VAL A 387 4.37 16.21 16.38
C VAL A 387 3.61 15.23 17.28
N ARG A 388 2.56 15.72 17.98
CA ARG A 388 1.71 14.86 18.82
C ARG A 388 1.05 13.74 18.02
N ALA A 389 0.52 14.05 16.83
CA ALA A 389 -0.08 13.05 15.97
C ALA A 389 0.91 11.96 15.54
N VAL A 390 2.18 12.32 15.28
CA VAL A 390 3.24 11.35 14.99
C VAL A 390 3.51 10.43 16.18
N TYR A 391 3.61 10.96 17.40
CA TYR A 391 3.81 10.12 18.59
C TYR A 391 2.64 9.16 18.83
N VAL A 392 1.39 9.64 18.69
CA VAL A 392 0.19 8.80 18.83
C VAL A 392 0.18 7.71 17.76
N PHE A 393 0.52 8.04 16.51
CA PHE A 393 0.62 7.06 15.44
C PHE A 393 1.68 5.98 15.74
N CYS A 394 2.89 6.36 16.16
CA CYS A 394 3.94 5.41 16.51
C CYS A 394 3.55 4.51 17.70
N ALA A 395 2.86 5.07 18.70
CA ALA A 395 2.35 4.30 19.84
C ALA A 395 1.28 3.28 19.41
N LEU A 396 0.33 3.69 18.56
CA LEU A 396 -0.69 2.79 18.00
C LEU A 396 -0.05 1.71 17.12
N TYR A 397 0.93 2.07 16.30
CA TYR A 397 1.67 1.12 15.47
C TYR A 397 2.36 0.06 16.33
N ALA A 398 3.07 0.46 17.38
CA ALA A 398 3.73 -0.46 18.31
C ALA A 398 2.71 -1.35 19.05
N LEU A 399 1.58 -0.77 19.49
CA LEU A 399 0.51 -1.52 20.16
C LEU A 399 -0.08 -2.60 19.24
N VAL A 400 -0.42 -2.25 17.99
CA VAL A 400 -0.97 -3.21 17.02
C VAL A 400 0.06 -4.26 16.63
N LEU A 401 1.33 -3.89 16.50
CA LEU A 401 2.42 -4.84 16.23
C LEU A 401 2.54 -5.88 17.36
N VAL A 402 2.58 -5.43 18.60
CA VAL A 402 2.70 -6.34 19.76
C VAL A 402 1.46 -7.21 19.93
N THR A 403 0.27 -6.60 19.92
CA THR A 403 -0.99 -7.35 20.09
C THR A 403 -1.26 -8.29 18.91
N GLY A 404 -0.97 -7.89 17.69
CA GLY A 404 -1.08 -8.74 16.50
C GLY A 404 -0.16 -9.94 16.57
N THR A 405 1.12 -9.73 16.96
CA THR A 405 2.08 -10.82 17.13
C THR A 405 1.63 -11.82 18.20
N LEU A 406 1.12 -11.34 19.35
CA LEU A 406 0.57 -12.20 20.40
C LEU A 406 -0.62 -13.03 19.92
N LEU A 407 -1.55 -12.40 19.18
CA LEU A 407 -2.75 -13.09 18.69
C LEU A 407 -2.43 -14.14 17.63
N VAL A 408 -1.47 -13.86 16.74
CA VAL A 408 -1.07 -14.81 15.68
C VAL A 408 -0.21 -15.94 16.24
N SER A 409 0.48 -15.75 17.37
CA SER A 409 1.32 -16.77 17.99
C SER A 409 0.53 -18.01 18.47
N PHE A 410 -0.81 -17.93 18.57
CA PHE A 410 -1.63 -19.11 18.84
C PHE A 410 -1.55 -20.19 17.76
N ASP A 411 -1.10 -19.85 16.55
CA ASP A 411 -0.88 -20.83 15.47
C ASP A 411 0.42 -21.66 15.68
N GLY A 412 1.24 -21.33 16.69
CA GLY A 412 2.39 -22.16 17.12
C GLY A 412 3.65 -22.02 16.26
N TYR A 413 3.74 -21.01 15.38
CA TYR A 413 4.95 -20.74 14.60
C TYR A 413 6.00 -19.99 15.42
N ASP A 414 7.25 -19.98 14.91
CA ASP A 414 8.38 -19.30 15.54
C ASP A 414 8.20 -17.78 15.60
N MET A 415 8.91 -17.15 16.53
CA MET A 415 8.81 -15.70 16.78
C MET A 415 9.16 -14.87 15.54
N THR A 416 10.17 -15.30 14.76
CA THR A 416 10.59 -14.60 13.55
C THR A 416 9.47 -14.58 12.51
N THR A 417 8.84 -15.72 12.26
CA THR A 417 7.71 -15.87 11.33
C THR A 417 6.53 -15.01 11.79
N ASN A 418 6.08 -15.13 13.05
CA ASN A 418 4.93 -14.39 13.57
C ASN A 418 5.15 -12.88 13.57
N PHE A 419 6.29 -12.42 14.07
CA PHE A 419 6.64 -11.01 14.16
C PHE A 419 6.75 -10.36 12.77
N THR A 420 7.46 -11.03 11.84
CA THR A 420 7.66 -10.47 10.50
C THR A 420 6.42 -10.58 9.64
N ALA A 421 5.54 -11.57 9.84
CA ALA A 421 4.23 -11.63 9.20
C ALA A 421 3.36 -10.43 9.61
N VAL A 422 3.31 -10.11 10.91
CA VAL A 422 2.53 -8.97 11.42
C VAL A 422 3.10 -7.65 10.93
N ILE A 423 4.44 -7.45 11.00
CA ILE A 423 5.06 -6.21 10.54
C ILE A 423 4.89 -6.02 9.02
N SER A 424 4.98 -7.10 8.24
CA SER A 424 4.74 -7.10 6.79
C SER A 424 3.31 -6.69 6.46
N CYS A 425 2.31 -7.28 7.12
CA CYS A 425 0.91 -6.91 6.95
C CYS A 425 0.61 -5.48 7.40
N LEU A 426 1.20 -5.04 8.53
CA LEU A 426 0.98 -3.71 9.10
C LEU A 426 1.64 -2.60 8.27
N SER A 427 2.80 -2.88 7.68
CA SER A 427 3.52 -1.96 6.78
C SER A 427 3.10 -2.11 5.31
N ASN A 428 2.21 -3.07 4.97
CA ASN A 428 1.75 -3.38 3.62
C ASN A 428 2.92 -3.69 2.66
N ILE A 429 3.74 -4.71 2.98
CA ILE A 429 4.96 -5.07 2.25
C ILE A 429 4.82 -6.38 1.46
N GLY A 430 4.14 -7.39 2.06
CA GLY A 430 3.96 -8.74 1.51
C GLY A 430 4.86 -9.78 2.17
N PRO A 431 6.11 -9.97 1.76
CA PRO A 431 6.98 -10.96 2.37
C PRO A 431 7.51 -10.52 3.75
N GLY A 432 7.81 -11.50 4.60
CA GLY A 432 8.50 -11.34 5.87
C GLY A 432 9.80 -12.16 5.92
N LEU A 433 10.11 -12.73 7.07
CA LEU A 433 11.20 -13.70 7.30
C LEU A 433 10.61 -15.04 7.75
N GLY A 434 11.42 -16.07 7.78
CA GLY A 434 10.99 -17.41 8.13
C GLY A 434 10.02 -17.99 7.11
N LEU A 435 8.90 -18.58 7.56
CA LEU A 435 7.92 -19.25 6.71
C LEU A 435 7.11 -18.28 5.80
N VAL A 436 7.11 -16.97 6.08
CA VAL A 436 6.48 -15.94 5.27
C VAL A 436 7.50 -15.16 4.43
N GLY A 437 8.68 -15.70 4.21
CA GLY A 437 9.71 -15.14 3.34
C GLY A 437 9.28 -15.07 1.87
N PRO A 438 10.19 -14.60 0.97
CA PRO A 438 9.88 -14.45 -0.47
C PRO A 438 9.45 -15.73 -1.18
N ALA A 439 9.89 -16.89 -0.69
CA ALA A 439 9.52 -18.20 -1.20
C ALA A 439 8.34 -18.85 -0.43
N GLY A 440 7.88 -18.21 0.64
CA GLY A 440 6.81 -18.69 1.50
C GLY A 440 5.47 -18.00 1.24
N GLY A 441 4.51 -18.18 2.15
CA GLY A 441 3.19 -17.56 2.01
C GLY A 441 2.36 -17.66 3.29
N PHE A 442 1.20 -17.02 3.27
CA PHE A 442 0.28 -16.95 4.41
C PHE A 442 -0.75 -18.08 4.45
N ALA A 443 -0.68 -19.04 3.50
CA ALA A 443 -1.57 -20.20 3.46
C ALA A 443 -1.51 -21.05 4.75
N ILE A 444 -0.33 -21.09 5.39
CA ILE A 444 -0.05 -21.88 6.59
C ILE A 444 -0.88 -21.48 7.81
N PHE A 445 -1.31 -20.21 7.89
CA PHE A 445 -2.00 -19.69 9.06
C PHE A 445 -3.48 -20.12 9.14
N SER A 446 -3.99 -20.19 10.35
CA SER A 446 -5.39 -20.48 10.63
C SER A 446 -6.35 -19.41 10.04
N PRO A 447 -7.62 -19.75 9.80
CA PRO A 447 -8.62 -18.78 9.35
C PRO A 447 -8.75 -17.56 10.29
N VAL A 448 -8.58 -17.74 11.60
CA VAL A 448 -8.63 -16.65 12.59
C VAL A 448 -7.44 -15.70 12.40
N SER A 449 -6.22 -16.24 12.26
CA SER A 449 -5.02 -15.43 12.00
C SER A 449 -5.10 -14.71 10.66
N LYS A 450 -5.67 -15.31 9.62
CA LYS A 450 -5.92 -14.65 8.33
C LYS A 450 -6.89 -13.46 8.46
N LEU A 451 -7.95 -13.56 9.28
CA LEU A 451 -8.83 -12.43 9.59
C LEU A 451 -8.09 -11.32 10.38
N ILE A 452 -7.24 -11.69 11.32
CA ILE A 452 -6.40 -10.74 12.07
C ILE A 452 -5.46 -10.00 11.11
N PHE A 453 -4.76 -10.71 10.23
CA PHE A 453 -3.92 -10.08 9.20
C PHE A 453 -4.70 -9.18 8.26
N THR A 454 -5.90 -9.60 7.83
CA THR A 454 -6.80 -8.77 7.01
C THR A 454 -7.11 -7.44 7.70
N PHE A 455 -7.46 -7.49 8.99
CA PHE A 455 -7.68 -6.29 9.79
C PHE A 455 -6.42 -5.43 9.91
N ILE A 456 -5.25 -6.05 10.16
CA ILE A 456 -3.96 -5.36 10.29
C ILE A 456 -3.56 -4.68 8.97
N MET A 457 -3.74 -5.33 7.82
CA MET A 457 -3.48 -4.76 6.49
C MET A 457 -4.34 -3.52 6.23
N LEU A 458 -5.64 -3.60 6.54
CA LEU A 458 -6.56 -2.46 6.44
C LEU A 458 -6.19 -1.34 7.41
N ALA A 459 -5.81 -1.67 8.66
CA ALA A 459 -5.41 -0.71 9.68
C ALA A 459 -4.11 0.03 9.28
N GLY A 460 -3.13 -0.68 8.73
CA GLY A 460 -1.89 -0.12 8.21
C GLY A 460 -2.16 0.86 7.07
N ARG A 461 -2.96 0.45 6.07
CA ARG A 461 -3.28 1.27 4.90
C ARG A 461 -4.07 2.53 5.24
N LEU A 462 -5.02 2.44 6.17
CA LEU A 462 -5.89 3.53 6.61
C LEU A 462 -5.32 4.35 7.77
N GLU A 463 -4.06 4.11 8.17
CA GLU A 463 -3.38 4.81 9.26
C GLU A 463 -4.14 4.78 10.59
N PHE A 464 -4.82 3.67 10.88
CA PHE A 464 -5.57 3.34 12.09
C PHE A 464 -6.88 4.13 12.30
N TYR A 465 -6.88 5.47 12.14
CA TYR A 465 -7.99 6.32 12.57
C TYR A 465 -9.35 5.97 11.96
N PRO A 466 -9.50 5.78 10.63
CA PRO A 466 -10.80 5.44 10.04
C PRO A 466 -11.35 4.09 10.52
N LEU A 467 -10.47 3.12 10.74
CA LEU A 467 -10.87 1.78 11.15
C LEU A 467 -11.20 1.75 12.64
N LEU A 468 -10.32 2.30 13.50
CA LEU A 468 -10.52 2.30 14.96
C LEU A 468 -11.73 3.14 15.36
N ALA A 469 -12.03 4.24 14.62
CA ALA A 469 -13.20 5.05 14.87
C ALA A 469 -14.53 4.25 14.79
N LEU A 470 -14.58 3.18 13.97
CA LEU A 470 -15.76 2.33 13.85
C LEU A 470 -16.08 1.56 15.15
N PHE A 471 -15.07 1.29 15.99
CA PHE A 471 -15.22 0.53 17.24
C PHE A 471 -15.47 1.41 18.46
N VAL A 472 -15.32 2.74 18.36
CA VAL A 472 -15.53 3.65 19.49
C VAL A 472 -16.98 4.04 19.62
N LEU A 473 -17.67 3.53 20.67
CA LEU A 473 -19.09 3.77 20.92
C LEU A 473 -19.47 5.26 21.00
N SER A 474 -18.62 6.11 21.59
CA SER A 474 -18.85 7.55 21.67
C SER A 474 -18.83 8.24 20.30
N PHE A 475 -18.22 7.60 19.30
CA PHE A 475 -18.17 8.07 17.92
C PHE A 475 -19.55 7.97 17.22
N TRP A 476 -20.40 7.02 17.64
CA TRP A 476 -21.75 6.80 17.11
C TRP A 476 -22.84 7.60 17.84
N LYS A 477 -22.55 8.05 19.07
CA LYS A 477 -23.45 8.90 19.83
C LYS A 477 -23.40 10.34 19.30
N LYS A 478 -24.57 11.02 19.29
CA LYS A 478 -24.72 12.42 18.86
C LYS A 478 -23.91 13.39 19.72
#